data_38692d5377e8b1ce44373f6f7a43eb18
#
_entry.id   38692d5377e8b1ce44373f6f7a43eb18
#
_cell.length_a   1.000
_cell.length_b   1.000
_cell.length_c   1.000
_cell.angle_alpha   90.00
_cell.angle_beta   90.00
_cell.angle_gamma   90.00
#
_symmetry.space_group_name_H-M   'P 1'
#
loop_
_entity.id
_entity.type
_entity.pdbx_description
1 polymer ?
#
loop_
_entity_poly.entity_id
_entity_poly.type
_entity_poly.pdbx_seq_one_letter_code
_entity_poly.pdbx_strand_id
1 'polypeptide(L)'
;ETAKRSVAQDAIFVGWWLKEDYTVTESSPIYKVYGYKGLSEYEKKAARTIQKMYGYTLNQGQLAWYRWKLNDEIKDDNLMKQNFPMHEEEAFILSGSNFFSTELLTDLHKSVMKQKYDSYHFVFHDRFEDVDVKLCHPKNATLRIWDYPKSGAVYVLGADPAYGASENNDRSCIQVFRCYGDKLEQVAEYCSPACNTYQFAYICAYLSGAYGPAHRSLSMLNLEINGPGQAVKQELNNMKRNISDAGGATGEIRDFIGSVRSYLYRRVDSIGRSFALDWKTNMDSKERMMNALNDALARQMLLLKSPEMVEEMRTVIRDGGSISHANHTHDDRVIAAALGAVAWNDFMRNEAAQARQFYAETKAKETVPDSMERAVDIGRSMVAGYLRQVGIR
;
A
#
# COMPACT_ATOMS: atom_id res chain seq x y z
N GLU A 1 2.47 -16.39 -5.77
CA GLU A 1 1.12 -15.80 -5.60
C GLU A 1 0.47 -15.39 -6.92
N THR A 2 1.21 -14.80 -7.85
CA THR A 2 0.69 -14.48 -9.19
C THR A 2 0.11 -15.72 -9.89
N ALA A 3 0.78 -16.86 -9.77
CA ALA A 3 0.31 -18.14 -10.31
C ALA A 3 -0.99 -18.63 -9.65
N LYS A 4 -1.17 -18.44 -8.34
CA LYS A 4 -2.42 -18.80 -7.63
C LYS A 4 -3.64 -17.99 -8.09
N ARG A 5 -3.44 -16.84 -8.70
CA ARG A 5 -4.50 -15.96 -9.21
C ARG A 5 -4.70 -16.08 -10.72
N SER A 6 -3.84 -16.81 -11.41
CA SER A 6 -3.88 -17.02 -12.86
C SER A 6 -4.78 -18.21 -13.20
N VAL A 7 -5.64 -18.05 -14.19
CA VAL A 7 -6.43 -19.16 -14.75
C VAL A 7 -5.55 -20.12 -15.59
N ALA A 8 -4.35 -19.68 -15.97
CA ALA A 8 -3.44 -20.40 -16.87
C ALA A 8 -2.19 -20.96 -16.15
N GLN A 9 -2.04 -20.74 -14.85
CA GLN A 9 -0.86 -21.15 -14.07
C GLN A 9 -1.28 -21.68 -12.73
N ASP A 10 -0.77 -22.85 -12.35
CA ASP A 10 -0.92 -23.42 -11.02
C ASP A 10 0.36 -23.22 -10.22
N ALA A 11 0.21 -22.76 -8.95
CA ALA A 11 1.32 -22.67 -8.03
C ALA A 11 1.44 -23.98 -7.24
N ILE A 12 2.55 -24.68 -7.41
CA ILE A 12 2.83 -25.92 -6.70
C ILE A 12 3.94 -25.67 -5.68
N PHE A 13 3.66 -25.92 -4.40
CA PHE A 13 4.67 -25.93 -3.36
C PHE A 13 5.25 -27.34 -3.23
N VAL A 14 6.56 -27.46 -3.38
CA VAL A 14 7.30 -28.72 -3.18
C VAL A 14 8.11 -28.59 -1.90
N GLY A 15 7.61 -29.17 -0.80
CA GLY A 15 8.29 -29.13 0.49
C GLY A 15 9.57 -29.99 0.49
N TRP A 16 10.61 -29.56 1.22
CA TRP A 16 11.87 -30.28 1.38
C TRP A 16 11.68 -31.71 1.88
N TRP A 17 10.66 -31.93 2.67
CA TRP A 17 10.29 -33.22 3.25
C TRP A 17 9.80 -34.26 2.23
N LEU A 18 9.56 -33.88 0.98
CA LEU A 18 9.28 -34.81 -0.13
C LEU A 18 10.56 -35.42 -0.71
N LYS A 19 11.73 -34.86 -0.38
CA LYS A 19 13.01 -35.35 -0.89
C LYS A 19 13.59 -36.40 0.04
N GLU A 20 13.86 -37.60 -0.47
CA GLU A 20 14.38 -38.74 0.29
C GLU A 20 15.74 -38.46 0.95
N ASP A 21 16.61 -37.68 0.28
CA ASP A 21 17.93 -37.32 0.80
C ASP A 21 17.89 -36.49 2.09
N TYR A 22 16.72 -35.91 2.43
CA TYR A 22 16.54 -35.07 3.63
C TYR A 22 15.95 -35.88 4.80
N THR A 23 16.38 -37.17 4.87
CA THR A 23 15.99 -38.07 5.94
C THR A 23 17.24 -38.78 6.46
N VAL A 24 17.40 -38.89 7.77
CA VAL A 24 18.50 -39.65 8.40
C VAL A 24 17.97 -40.94 8.97
N THR A 25 18.75 -42.00 8.79
CA THR A 25 18.41 -43.36 9.34
C THR A 25 18.73 -43.45 10.82
N GLU A 26 18.06 -44.35 11.54
CA GLU A 26 18.25 -44.54 12.98
C GLU A 26 19.67 -44.90 13.37
N SER A 27 20.42 -45.55 12.46
CA SER A 27 21.82 -45.91 12.66
C SER A 27 22.78 -44.73 12.58
N SER A 28 22.32 -43.58 12.04
CA SER A 28 23.14 -42.38 11.85
C SER A 28 23.52 -41.72 13.19
N PRO A 29 24.75 -41.23 13.34
CA PRO A 29 25.13 -40.40 14.49
C PRO A 29 24.21 -39.15 14.66
N ILE A 30 23.74 -38.59 13.57
CA ILE A 30 22.78 -37.44 13.57
C ILE A 30 21.49 -37.87 14.24
N TYR A 31 20.93 -39.03 13.90
CA TYR A 31 19.69 -39.51 14.50
C TYR A 31 19.83 -39.75 16.01
N LYS A 32 20.97 -40.26 16.46
CA LYS A 32 21.24 -40.48 17.90
C LYS A 32 21.19 -39.18 18.72
N VAL A 33 21.58 -38.05 18.10
CA VAL A 33 21.58 -36.73 18.76
C VAL A 33 20.24 -36.04 18.64
N TYR A 34 19.59 -36.11 17.47
CA TYR A 34 18.43 -35.27 17.12
C TYR A 34 17.11 -36.05 16.95
N GLY A 35 17.15 -37.40 16.78
CA GLY A 35 15.97 -38.20 16.47
C GLY A 35 15.05 -38.48 17.65
N TYR A 36 15.61 -38.64 18.87
CA TYR A 36 14.84 -39.03 20.04
C TYR A 36 14.27 -37.87 20.86
N LYS A 37 14.38 -36.62 20.37
CA LYS A 37 13.82 -35.47 21.05
C LYS A 37 12.32 -35.37 20.78
N GLY A 38 11.56 -34.99 21.80
CA GLY A 38 10.15 -34.64 21.64
C GLY A 38 9.96 -33.47 20.66
N LEU A 39 8.77 -33.33 20.11
CA LEU A 39 8.45 -32.22 19.19
C LEU A 39 8.42 -30.91 19.94
N SER A 40 9.12 -29.91 19.43
CA SER A 40 8.95 -28.52 19.85
C SER A 40 7.54 -27.99 19.47
N GLU A 41 7.10 -26.88 20.05
CA GLU A 41 5.80 -26.28 19.69
C GLU A 41 5.75 -25.86 18.22
N TYR A 42 6.87 -25.35 17.68
CA TYR A 42 7.01 -25.06 16.26
C TYR A 42 6.82 -26.32 15.40
N GLU A 43 7.53 -27.40 15.72
CA GLU A 43 7.44 -28.68 14.98
C GLU A 43 6.04 -29.28 15.04
N LYS A 44 5.37 -29.21 16.19
CA LYS A 44 3.97 -29.65 16.34
C LYS A 44 3.04 -28.86 15.44
N LYS A 45 3.21 -27.54 15.40
CA LYS A 45 2.41 -26.65 14.54
C LYS A 45 2.68 -26.95 13.06
N ALA A 46 3.94 -27.02 12.67
CA ALA A 46 4.35 -27.34 11.30
C ALA A 46 3.83 -28.70 10.83
N ALA A 47 4.01 -29.75 11.64
CA ALA A 47 3.52 -31.09 11.32
C ALA A 47 1.98 -31.15 11.13
N ARG A 48 1.22 -30.43 11.97
CA ARG A 48 -0.25 -30.29 11.79
C ARG A 48 -0.61 -29.55 10.51
N THR A 49 0.13 -28.50 10.18
CA THR A 49 -0.09 -27.72 8.96
C THR A 49 0.20 -28.55 7.72
N ILE A 50 1.33 -29.27 7.69
CA ILE A 50 1.71 -30.16 6.59
C ILE A 50 0.66 -31.26 6.39
N GLN A 51 0.24 -31.91 7.48
CA GLN A 51 -0.79 -32.95 7.43
C GLN A 51 -2.11 -32.41 6.89
N LYS A 52 -2.52 -31.21 7.34
CA LYS A 52 -3.78 -30.59 6.92
C LYS A 52 -3.78 -30.11 5.47
N MET A 53 -2.67 -29.48 5.03
CA MET A 53 -2.59 -28.85 3.70
C MET A 53 -2.16 -29.82 2.60
N TYR A 54 -1.28 -30.76 2.91
CA TYR A 54 -0.63 -31.62 1.92
C TYR A 54 -0.88 -33.12 2.14
N GLY A 55 -1.57 -33.49 3.23
CA GLY A 55 -1.84 -34.93 3.58
C GLY A 55 -0.59 -35.69 3.93
N TYR A 56 0.54 -35.02 4.22
CA TYR A 56 1.83 -35.67 4.49
C TYR A 56 2.15 -35.69 5.99
N THR A 57 2.76 -36.79 6.46
CA THR A 57 3.19 -36.94 7.86
C THR A 57 4.71 -37.00 7.93
N LEU A 58 5.32 -36.00 8.60
CA LEU A 58 6.75 -35.98 8.85
C LEU A 58 7.19 -37.17 9.71
N ASN A 59 8.27 -37.86 9.33
CA ASN A 59 8.86 -38.93 10.11
C ASN A 59 10.00 -38.38 11.02
N GLN A 60 10.42 -39.24 11.98
CA GLN A 60 11.47 -38.86 12.93
C GLN A 60 12.83 -38.62 12.27
N GLY A 61 13.15 -39.35 11.19
CA GLY A 61 14.39 -39.16 10.43
C GLY A 61 14.46 -37.79 9.74
N GLN A 62 13.34 -37.33 9.23
CA GLN A 62 13.22 -35.98 8.63
C GLN A 62 13.35 -34.88 9.69
N LEU A 63 12.70 -35.05 10.83
CA LEU A 63 12.83 -34.10 11.94
C LEU A 63 14.27 -34.07 12.50
N ALA A 64 14.93 -35.22 12.60
CA ALA A 64 16.32 -35.28 12.99
C ALA A 64 17.25 -34.58 11.99
N TRP A 65 17.01 -34.77 10.69
CA TRP A 65 17.73 -34.05 9.63
C TRP A 65 17.54 -32.55 9.72
N TYR A 66 16.29 -32.08 9.88
CA TYR A 66 15.96 -30.66 9.98
C TYR A 66 16.66 -30.01 11.18
N ARG A 67 16.59 -30.65 12.35
CA ARG A 67 17.24 -30.17 13.58
C ARG A 67 18.74 -30.10 13.45
N TRP A 68 19.36 -31.11 12.85
CA TRP A 68 20.80 -31.14 12.58
C TRP A 68 21.17 -30.00 11.60
N LYS A 69 20.45 -29.88 10.52
CA LYS A 69 20.69 -28.83 9.50
C LYS A 69 20.61 -27.43 10.08
N LEU A 70 19.61 -27.22 10.97
CA LEU A 70 19.46 -25.94 11.67
C LEU A 70 20.59 -25.68 12.66
N ASN A 71 20.91 -26.64 13.54
CA ASN A 71 21.78 -26.39 14.69
C ASN A 71 23.29 -26.47 14.34
N ASP A 72 23.66 -27.32 13.40
CA ASP A 72 25.06 -27.60 13.10
C ASP A 72 25.57 -26.88 11.83
N GLU A 73 24.71 -26.74 10.79
CA GLU A 73 25.14 -26.14 9.53
C GLU A 73 24.68 -24.68 9.38
N ILE A 74 23.37 -24.44 9.39
CA ILE A 74 22.81 -23.12 9.05
C ILE A 74 22.91 -22.15 10.23
N LYS A 75 22.58 -22.59 11.43
CA LYS A 75 22.64 -21.82 12.71
C LYS A 75 21.83 -20.53 12.71
N ASP A 76 20.88 -20.37 11.77
CA ASP A 76 19.99 -19.25 11.62
C ASP A 76 18.58 -19.77 11.31
N ASP A 77 17.63 -19.45 12.17
CA ASP A 77 16.25 -19.93 12.10
C ASP A 77 15.51 -19.39 10.87
N ASN A 78 15.77 -18.14 10.51
CA ASN A 78 15.15 -17.50 9.35
C ASN A 78 15.71 -18.06 8.04
N LEU A 79 17.02 -18.22 7.95
CA LEU A 79 17.69 -18.82 6.80
C LEU A 79 17.30 -20.29 6.62
N MET A 80 17.08 -21.01 7.72
CA MET A 80 16.57 -22.38 7.69
C MET A 80 15.17 -22.44 7.11
N LYS A 81 14.26 -21.60 7.58
CA LYS A 81 12.89 -21.52 7.08
C LYS A 81 12.82 -21.07 5.63
N GLN A 82 13.72 -20.19 5.21
CA GLN A 82 13.81 -19.73 3.82
C GLN A 82 14.25 -20.85 2.87
N ASN A 83 15.29 -21.62 3.25
CA ASN A 83 15.88 -22.64 2.40
C ASN A 83 15.11 -23.98 2.46
N PHE A 84 14.53 -24.28 3.61
CA PHE A 84 13.81 -25.53 3.91
C PHE A 84 12.47 -25.24 4.58
N PRO A 85 11.57 -24.51 3.91
CA PRO A 85 10.28 -24.14 4.49
C PRO A 85 9.42 -25.36 4.76
N MET A 86 8.72 -25.39 5.90
CA MET A 86 7.77 -26.43 6.25
C MET A 86 6.48 -26.35 5.41
N HIS A 87 6.07 -25.15 5.06
CA HIS A 87 4.92 -24.89 4.19
C HIS A 87 5.16 -23.62 3.37
N GLU A 88 4.30 -23.37 2.38
CA GLU A 88 4.48 -22.27 1.43
C GLU A 88 4.64 -20.88 2.07
N GLU A 89 3.94 -20.61 3.17
CA GLU A 89 4.04 -19.31 3.84
C GLU A 89 5.44 -19.07 4.43
N GLU A 90 6.14 -20.12 4.85
CA GLU A 90 7.51 -19.99 5.36
C GLU A 90 8.54 -19.74 4.25
N ALA A 91 8.27 -20.18 3.02
CA ALA A 91 9.15 -19.92 1.88
C ALA A 91 9.34 -18.41 1.60
N PHE A 92 8.44 -17.58 2.09
CA PHE A 92 8.51 -16.13 1.97
C PHE A 92 9.16 -15.44 3.19
N ILE A 93 9.75 -16.22 4.12
CA ILE A 93 10.59 -15.64 5.19
C ILE A 93 11.91 -15.22 4.56
N LEU A 94 12.09 -13.91 4.47
CA LEU A 94 13.22 -13.28 3.79
C LEU A 94 14.48 -13.29 4.69
N SER A 95 15.65 -13.33 4.07
CA SER A 95 16.92 -13.07 4.73
C SER A 95 16.97 -11.59 5.13
N GLY A 96 16.89 -11.32 6.40
CA GLY A 96 16.76 -10.00 7.00
C GLY A 96 15.62 -10.00 8.02
N SER A 97 15.62 -9.07 8.94
CA SER A 97 14.47 -8.89 9.82
C SER A 97 13.35 -8.24 9.03
N ASN A 98 12.17 -8.87 8.98
CA ASN A 98 10.99 -8.24 8.43
C ASN A 98 10.78 -6.88 9.10
N PHE A 99 10.59 -5.85 8.29
CA PHE A 99 10.39 -4.50 8.81
C PHE A 99 9.05 -4.37 9.56
N PHE A 100 8.01 -5.01 9.02
CA PHE A 100 6.67 -5.06 9.64
C PHE A 100 6.47 -6.41 10.35
N SER A 101 5.69 -6.42 11.44
CA SER A 101 5.33 -7.66 12.15
C SER A 101 4.57 -8.63 11.26
N THR A 102 5.13 -9.82 11.02
CA THR A 102 4.51 -10.88 10.22
C THR A 102 3.17 -11.35 10.82
N GLU A 103 3.07 -11.35 12.14
CA GLU A 103 1.84 -11.75 12.85
C GLU A 103 0.72 -10.75 12.60
N LEU A 104 0.99 -9.45 12.76
CA LEU A 104 0.03 -8.38 12.47
C LEU A 104 -0.40 -8.40 10.99
N LEU A 105 0.54 -8.58 10.06
CA LEU A 105 0.23 -8.65 8.64
C LEU A 105 -0.61 -9.88 8.27
N THR A 106 -0.43 -11.01 8.96
CA THR A 106 -1.22 -12.21 8.71
C THR A 106 -2.69 -12.02 9.12
N ASP A 107 -2.93 -11.40 10.26
CA ASP A 107 -4.30 -11.12 10.70
C ASP A 107 -4.95 -9.99 9.86
N LEU A 108 -4.17 -8.98 9.52
CA LEU A 108 -4.61 -7.91 8.64
C LEU A 108 -5.00 -8.45 7.25
N HIS A 109 -4.20 -9.34 6.66
CA HIS A 109 -4.49 -9.93 5.35
C HIS A 109 -5.86 -10.63 5.33
N LYS A 110 -6.20 -11.39 6.37
CA LYS A 110 -7.52 -12.05 6.48
C LYS A 110 -8.68 -11.05 6.51
N SER A 111 -8.46 -9.87 7.09
CA SER A 111 -9.47 -8.82 7.18
C SER A 111 -9.65 -8.06 5.87
N VAL A 112 -8.54 -7.72 5.19
CA VAL A 112 -8.58 -6.94 3.94
C VAL A 112 -9.12 -7.74 2.75
N MET A 113 -8.94 -9.08 2.73
CA MET A 113 -9.51 -9.96 1.70
C MET A 113 -11.04 -9.90 1.61
N LYS A 114 -11.71 -9.45 2.65
CA LYS A 114 -13.18 -9.34 2.70
C LYS A 114 -13.69 -7.96 2.27
N GLN A 115 -12.79 -6.99 2.05
CA GLN A 115 -13.17 -5.63 1.70
C GLN A 115 -13.67 -5.54 0.26
N LYS A 116 -14.84 -4.93 0.09
CA LYS A 116 -15.41 -4.66 -1.23
C LYS A 116 -14.95 -3.29 -1.71
N TYR A 117 -14.71 -3.16 -3.00
CA TYR A 117 -14.32 -1.91 -3.66
C TYR A 117 -14.95 -1.80 -5.03
N ASP A 118 -15.12 -0.57 -5.49
CA ASP A 118 -15.45 -0.29 -6.87
C ASP A 118 -14.18 -0.15 -7.70
N SER A 119 -14.21 -0.68 -8.93
CA SER A 119 -13.05 -0.85 -9.80
C SER A 119 -13.13 0.11 -10.97
N TYR A 120 -12.11 0.94 -11.13
CA TYR A 120 -12.02 1.93 -12.20
C TYR A 120 -10.67 1.89 -12.90
N HIS A 121 -10.65 2.45 -14.11
CA HIS A 121 -9.42 2.81 -14.81
C HIS A 121 -9.54 4.19 -15.44
N PHE A 122 -8.41 4.86 -15.56
CA PHE A 122 -8.31 6.13 -16.27
C PHE A 122 -8.12 5.88 -17.77
N VAL A 123 -8.88 6.60 -18.58
CA VAL A 123 -8.77 6.60 -20.05
C VAL A 123 -8.35 7.98 -20.49
N PHE A 124 -7.16 8.06 -21.07
CA PHE A 124 -6.61 9.28 -21.63
C PHE A 124 -6.90 9.31 -23.13
N HIS A 125 -7.50 10.38 -23.62
CA HIS A 125 -7.77 10.62 -25.03
C HIS A 125 -6.63 11.44 -25.67
N ASP A 126 -6.75 11.76 -26.96
CA ASP A 126 -5.71 12.45 -27.74
C ASP A 126 -5.29 13.80 -27.16
N ARG A 127 -6.19 14.48 -26.47
CA ARG A 127 -5.87 15.63 -25.62
C ARG A 127 -5.84 15.17 -24.18
N PHE A 128 -4.70 15.34 -23.53
CA PHE A 128 -4.53 14.95 -22.12
C PHE A 128 -5.50 15.63 -21.14
N GLU A 129 -6.14 16.72 -21.57
CA GLU A 129 -7.20 17.40 -20.83
C GLU A 129 -8.51 16.60 -20.83
N ASP A 130 -8.61 15.58 -21.69
CA ASP A 130 -9.79 14.73 -21.85
C ASP A 130 -9.49 13.37 -21.19
N VAL A 131 -9.77 13.28 -19.90
CA VAL A 131 -9.56 12.09 -19.09
C VAL A 131 -10.89 11.58 -18.57
N ASP A 132 -11.21 10.36 -18.93
CA ASP A 132 -12.38 9.64 -18.39
C ASP A 132 -11.96 8.68 -17.27
N VAL A 133 -12.84 8.51 -16.28
CA VAL A 133 -12.74 7.46 -15.28
C VAL A 133 -13.88 6.48 -15.49
N LYS A 134 -13.54 5.26 -15.92
CA LYS A 134 -14.54 4.26 -16.33
C LYS A 134 -14.54 3.08 -15.36
N LEU A 135 -15.74 2.59 -15.04
CA LEU A 135 -15.91 1.32 -14.36
C LEU A 135 -15.30 0.20 -15.20
N CYS A 136 -14.62 -0.74 -14.55
CA CYS A 136 -14.00 -1.86 -15.24
C CYS A 136 -14.08 -3.13 -14.38
N HIS A 137 -13.70 -4.25 -14.98
CA HIS A 137 -13.56 -5.50 -14.25
C HIS A 137 -12.40 -5.39 -13.24
N PRO A 138 -12.49 -5.96 -12.01
CA PRO A 138 -11.45 -5.87 -11.00
C PRO A 138 -10.03 -6.24 -11.46
N LYS A 139 -9.90 -7.17 -12.42
CA LYS A 139 -8.60 -7.56 -13.00
C LYS A 139 -7.91 -6.42 -13.78
N ASN A 140 -8.68 -5.48 -14.30
CA ASN A 140 -8.20 -4.36 -15.13
C ASN A 140 -8.18 -3.04 -14.36
N ALA A 141 -8.50 -3.08 -13.07
CA ALA A 141 -8.60 -1.89 -12.24
C ALA A 141 -7.20 -1.31 -11.95
N THR A 142 -7.01 -0.06 -12.32
CA THR A 142 -5.86 0.74 -11.86
C THR A 142 -6.22 1.66 -10.71
N LEU A 143 -7.51 1.96 -10.53
CA LEU A 143 -8.05 2.71 -9.40
C LEU A 143 -9.09 1.86 -8.67
N ARG A 144 -8.93 1.70 -7.36
CA ARG A 144 -9.85 1.04 -6.45
C ARG A 144 -10.38 2.03 -5.44
N ILE A 145 -11.70 2.05 -5.25
CA ILE A 145 -12.36 2.95 -4.29
C ILE A 145 -13.14 2.10 -3.28
N TRP A 146 -12.73 2.15 -2.02
CA TRP A 146 -13.44 1.51 -0.90
C TRP A 146 -14.45 2.45 -0.25
N ASP A 147 -14.14 3.75 -0.24
CA ASP A 147 -15.02 4.77 0.33
C ASP A 147 -14.91 6.06 -0.48
N TYR A 148 -16.07 6.57 -0.92
CA TYR A 148 -16.13 7.79 -1.71
C TYR A 148 -15.86 9.03 -0.86
N PRO A 149 -15.48 10.16 -1.50
CA PRO A 149 -15.24 11.40 -0.80
C PRO A 149 -16.45 11.84 0.03
N LYS A 150 -16.20 12.25 1.28
CA LYS A 150 -17.23 12.77 2.21
C LYS A 150 -17.00 14.24 2.44
N SER A 151 -18.06 15.04 2.35
CA SER A 151 -18.00 16.48 2.57
C SER A 151 -17.41 16.81 3.95
N GLY A 152 -16.48 17.76 3.97
CA GLY A 152 -15.80 18.26 5.16
C GLY A 152 -14.84 17.28 5.81
N ALA A 153 -14.54 16.14 5.19
CA ALA A 153 -13.54 15.22 5.68
C ALA A 153 -12.12 15.74 5.36
N VAL A 154 -11.13 15.17 6.02
CA VAL A 154 -9.72 15.48 5.82
C VAL A 154 -9.05 14.26 5.21
N TYR A 155 -8.28 14.49 4.15
CA TYR A 155 -7.60 13.42 3.41
C TYR A 155 -6.12 13.71 3.24
N VAL A 156 -5.33 12.64 3.13
CA VAL A 156 -3.94 12.69 2.71
C VAL A 156 -3.73 11.71 1.57
N LEU A 157 -2.97 12.13 0.59
CA LEU A 157 -2.54 11.31 -0.54
C LEU A 157 -1.02 11.17 -0.49
N GLY A 158 -0.52 9.96 -0.47
CA GLY A 158 0.89 9.67 -0.70
C GLY A 158 1.06 9.18 -2.12
N ALA A 159 1.99 9.75 -2.86
CA ALA A 159 2.20 9.46 -4.28
C ALA A 159 3.67 9.12 -4.56
N ASP A 160 3.87 7.92 -5.09
CA ASP A 160 5.14 7.37 -5.51
C ASP A 160 5.14 7.19 -7.05
N PRO A 161 5.82 8.06 -7.80
CA PRO A 161 5.84 8.03 -9.25
C PRO A 161 6.93 7.13 -9.81
N ALA A 162 6.60 6.35 -10.85
CA ALA A 162 7.54 5.59 -11.65
C ALA A 162 7.62 6.12 -13.10
N TYR A 163 8.63 5.70 -13.86
CA TYR A 163 8.76 6.11 -15.27
C TYR A 163 7.73 5.45 -16.21
N GLY A 164 7.15 4.33 -15.82
CA GLY A 164 6.07 3.69 -16.55
C GLY A 164 6.44 3.21 -17.95
N ALA A 165 7.41 2.29 -18.07
CA ALA A 165 7.87 1.84 -19.39
C ALA A 165 7.47 0.40 -19.76
N SER A 166 7.14 -0.47 -18.81
CA SER A 166 6.72 -1.86 -19.06
C SER A 166 6.05 -2.49 -17.84
N GLU A 167 5.34 -3.59 -18.05
CA GLU A 167 4.63 -4.34 -17.00
C GLU A 167 5.55 -4.90 -15.90
N ASN A 168 6.85 -5.01 -16.16
CA ASN A 168 7.86 -5.53 -15.21
C ASN A 168 8.61 -4.43 -14.45
N ASN A 169 8.26 -3.17 -14.66
CA ASN A 169 8.90 -2.03 -14.00
C ASN A 169 8.15 -1.61 -12.73
N ASP A 170 8.78 -0.71 -11.97
CA ASP A 170 8.15 -0.05 -10.83
C ASP A 170 6.83 0.61 -11.24
N ARG A 171 5.90 0.64 -10.31
CA ARG A 171 4.53 1.10 -10.55
C ARG A 171 4.34 2.50 -9.99
N SER A 172 3.69 3.36 -10.75
CA SER A 172 3.19 4.61 -10.18
C SER A 172 2.02 4.34 -9.25
N CYS A 173 2.16 4.68 -7.97
CA CYS A 173 1.17 4.40 -6.94
C CYS A 173 0.71 5.67 -6.21
N ILE A 174 -0.59 5.74 -5.91
CA ILE A 174 -1.19 6.73 -5.02
C ILE A 174 -2.03 5.99 -3.97
N GLN A 175 -1.78 6.28 -2.71
CA GLN A 175 -2.62 5.84 -1.61
C GLN A 175 -3.42 7.03 -1.08
N VAL A 176 -4.73 6.88 -1.00
CA VAL A 176 -5.63 7.91 -0.46
C VAL A 176 -6.14 7.46 0.90
N PHE A 177 -5.90 8.27 1.91
CA PHE A 177 -6.35 8.01 3.26
C PHE A 177 -7.27 9.11 3.77
N ARG A 178 -8.35 8.72 4.45
CA ARG A 178 -9.14 9.63 5.28
C ARG A 178 -8.48 9.74 6.64
N CYS A 179 -8.26 10.99 7.06
CA CYS A 179 -7.55 11.33 8.27
C CYS A 179 -8.53 11.54 9.44
N TYR A 180 -8.17 10.99 10.59
CA TYR A 180 -8.77 11.28 11.88
C TYR A 180 -7.66 11.68 12.86
N GLY A 181 -8.01 12.22 13.99
CA GLY A 181 -7.03 12.56 15.04
C GLY A 181 -6.33 11.33 15.62
N ASP A 182 -6.99 10.19 15.61
CA ASP A 182 -6.57 8.93 16.24
C ASP A 182 -6.35 7.77 15.25
N LYS A 183 -6.71 7.93 13.96
CA LYS A 183 -6.55 6.87 12.97
C LYS A 183 -6.43 7.41 11.54
N LEU A 184 -5.90 6.55 10.67
CA LEU A 184 -5.71 6.76 9.24
C LEU A 184 -6.41 5.62 8.50
N GLU A 185 -7.38 5.89 7.64
CA GLU A 185 -8.20 4.89 6.95
C GLU A 185 -7.97 4.97 5.44
N GLN A 186 -7.49 3.88 4.82
CA GLN A 186 -7.36 3.77 3.37
C GLN A 186 -8.73 3.80 2.72
N VAL A 187 -8.96 4.72 1.79
CA VAL A 187 -10.25 4.91 1.10
C VAL A 187 -10.16 4.69 -0.40
N ALA A 188 -8.99 4.91 -1.00
CA ALA A 188 -8.75 4.57 -2.41
C ALA A 188 -7.27 4.24 -2.65
N GLU A 189 -7.01 3.53 -3.73
CA GLU A 189 -5.67 3.17 -4.22
C GLU A 189 -5.64 3.29 -5.72
N TYR A 190 -4.66 4.02 -6.25
CA TYR A 190 -4.27 3.94 -7.65
C TYR A 190 -2.92 3.23 -7.75
N CYS A 191 -2.77 2.29 -8.68
CA CYS A 191 -1.49 1.64 -8.94
C CYS A 191 -1.45 1.11 -10.38
N SER A 192 -0.44 1.52 -11.15
CA SER A 192 -0.27 1.11 -12.53
C SER A 192 1.20 1.09 -12.97
N PRO A 193 1.68 0.04 -13.65
CA PRO A 193 3.02 0.01 -14.25
C PRO A 193 3.10 0.74 -15.60
N ALA A 194 1.95 1.03 -16.21
CA ALA A 194 1.87 1.58 -17.57
C ALA A 194 1.61 3.10 -17.60
N CYS A 195 1.63 3.76 -16.45
CA CYS A 195 1.35 5.18 -16.34
C CYS A 195 2.63 6.00 -16.54
N ASN A 196 2.66 6.89 -17.53
CA ASN A 196 3.78 7.82 -17.69
C ASN A 196 3.67 9.00 -16.69
N THR A 197 4.74 9.77 -16.53
CA THR A 197 4.82 10.86 -15.56
C THR A 197 3.79 11.97 -15.81
N TYR A 198 3.46 12.22 -17.07
CA TYR A 198 2.45 13.19 -17.46
C TYR A 198 1.05 12.78 -17.03
N GLN A 199 0.65 11.55 -17.38
CA GLN A 199 -0.61 10.96 -16.96
C GLN A 199 -0.72 10.89 -15.43
N PHE A 200 0.38 10.55 -14.77
CA PHE A 200 0.40 10.48 -13.31
C PHE A 200 0.19 11.82 -12.64
N ALA A 201 0.71 12.90 -13.21
CA ALA A 201 0.44 14.26 -12.73
C ALA A 201 -1.06 14.60 -12.79
N TYR A 202 -1.75 14.23 -13.88
CA TYR A 202 -3.21 14.40 -13.99
C TYR A 202 -3.97 13.58 -12.96
N ILE A 203 -3.57 12.34 -12.74
CA ILE A 203 -4.19 11.46 -11.73
C ILE A 203 -3.98 12.02 -10.32
N CYS A 204 -2.78 12.52 -10.01
CA CYS A 204 -2.52 13.21 -8.74
C CYS A 204 -3.43 14.41 -8.55
N ALA A 205 -3.54 15.24 -9.58
CA ALA A 205 -4.40 16.40 -9.58
C ALA A 205 -5.88 16.00 -9.40
N TYR A 206 -6.35 15.04 -10.18
CA TYR A 206 -7.72 14.54 -10.14
C TYR A 206 -8.10 14.00 -8.75
N LEU A 207 -7.31 13.06 -8.21
CA LEU A 207 -7.61 12.46 -6.91
C LEU A 207 -7.53 13.46 -5.76
N SER A 208 -6.55 14.39 -5.81
CA SER A 208 -6.46 15.46 -4.82
C SER A 208 -7.70 16.33 -4.81
N GLY A 209 -8.29 16.61 -5.98
CA GLY A 209 -9.51 17.36 -6.09
C GLY A 209 -10.76 16.62 -5.69
N ALA A 210 -10.88 15.39 -6.16
CA ALA A 210 -12.01 14.54 -5.84
C ALA A 210 -12.13 14.32 -4.32
N TYR A 211 -11.01 14.09 -3.63
CA TYR A 211 -10.99 13.95 -2.17
C TYR A 211 -10.74 15.26 -1.41
N GLY A 212 -10.78 16.39 -2.08
CA GLY A 212 -10.51 17.71 -1.51
C GLY A 212 -11.59 18.73 -1.85
N PRO A 213 -11.24 19.80 -2.60
CA PRO A 213 -12.13 20.96 -2.81
C PRO A 213 -13.49 20.64 -3.44
N ALA A 214 -13.56 19.64 -4.32
CA ALA A 214 -14.82 19.24 -4.96
C ALA A 214 -15.92 18.85 -3.96
N HIS A 215 -15.52 18.38 -2.79
CA HIS A 215 -16.43 17.97 -1.70
C HIS A 215 -16.33 18.86 -0.46
N ARG A 216 -15.79 20.09 -0.61
CA ARG A 216 -15.53 21.00 0.53
C ARG A 216 -14.69 20.32 1.62
N SER A 217 -13.80 19.45 1.21
CA SER A 217 -12.88 18.67 2.06
C SER A 217 -11.48 19.25 1.95
N LEU A 218 -10.63 18.91 2.90
CA LEU A 218 -9.20 19.23 2.86
C LEU A 218 -8.43 18.01 2.40
N SER A 219 -7.60 18.16 1.38
CA SER A 219 -6.66 17.12 0.94
C SER A 219 -5.23 17.64 0.93
N MET A 220 -4.26 16.79 1.24
CA MET A 220 -2.84 17.07 1.11
C MET A 220 -2.17 15.97 0.29
N LEU A 221 -1.42 16.36 -0.73
CA LEU A 221 -0.64 15.46 -1.58
C LEU A 221 0.84 15.49 -1.13
N ASN A 222 1.33 14.37 -0.65
CA ASN A 222 2.76 14.14 -0.42
C ASN A 222 3.33 13.35 -1.60
N LEU A 223 4.00 14.06 -2.51
CA LEU A 223 4.61 13.51 -3.72
C LEU A 223 6.11 13.29 -3.50
N GLU A 224 6.59 12.09 -3.75
CA GLU A 224 8.02 11.82 -3.85
C GLU A 224 8.58 12.49 -5.12
N ILE A 225 9.64 13.31 -4.95
CA ILE A 225 10.24 14.03 -6.07
C ILE A 225 11.52 13.39 -6.63
N ASN A 226 11.92 12.22 -6.14
CA ASN A 226 13.08 11.51 -6.68
C ASN A 226 12.77 11.04 -8.11
N GLY A 227 13.80 10.97 -8.94
CA GLY A 227 13.65 10.46 -10.30
C GLY A 227 12.49 11.07 -11.08
N PRO A 228 11.44 10.28 -11.42
CA PRO A 228 10.29 10.73 -12.21
C PRO A 228 9.43 11.78 -11.49
N GLY A 229 9.50 11.88 -10.18
CA GLY A 229 8.68 12.80 -9.40
C GLY A 229 8.94 14.28 -9.69
N GLN A 230 10.15 14.64 -10.12
CA GLN A 230 10.47 15.99 -10.60
C GLN A 230 9.65 16.33 -11.85
N ALA A 231 9.54 15.41 -12.80
CA ALA A 231 8.74 15.59 -14.02
C ALA A 231 7.25 15.73 -13.70
N VAL A 232 6.75 14.88 -12.79
CA VAL A 232 5.35 14.96 -12.29
C VAL A 232 5.06 16.34 -11.68
N LYS A 233 5.95 16.83 -10.81
CA LYS A 233 5.81 18.14 -10.19
C LYS A 233 5.84 19.27 -11.22
N GLN A 234 6.74 19.17 -12.20
CA GLN A 234 6.83 20.16 -13.27
C GLN A 234 5.53 20.20 -14.07
N GLU A 235 4.96 19.04 -14.36
CA GLU A 235 3.70 18.96 -15.09
C GLU A 235 2.52 19.54 -14.30
N LEU A 236 2.41 19.27 -13.01
CA LEU A 236 1.45 19.94 -12.13
C LEU A 236 1.58 21.46 -12.16
N ASN A 237 2.81 21.99 -12.26
CA ASN A 237 3.04 23.44 -12.41
C ASN A 237 2.67 23.95 -13.81
N ASN A 238 2.89 23.16 -14.86
CA ASN A 238 2.52 23.50 -16.24
C ASN A 238 0.99 23.58 -16.40
N MET A 239 0.27 22.59 -15.87
CA MET A 239 -1.20 22.59 -15.83
C MET A 239 -1.73 23.88 -15.21
N LYS A 240 -1.14 24.31 -14.10
CA LYS A 240 -1.51 25.56 -13.43
C LYS A 240 -1.30 26.78 -14.33
N ARG A 241 -0.18 26.87 -15.07
CA ARG A 241 0.11 27.97 -15.98
C ARG A 241 -0.84 27.99 -17.17
N ASN A 242 -1.03 26.83 -17.81
CA ASN A 242 -1.89 26.70 -18.98
C ASN A 242 -3.34 27.09 -18.68
N ILE A 243 -3.85 26.78 -17.52
CA ILE A 243 -5.18 27.21 -17.08
C ILE A 243 -5.24 28.71 -16.85
N SER A 244 -4.17 29.31 -16.32
CA SER A 244 -4.09 30.77 -16.14
C SER A 244 -4.10 31.51 -17.47
N ASP A 245 -3.43 30.95 -18.49
CA ASP A 245 -3.21 31.61 -19.78
C ASP A 245 -4.34 31.34 -20.79
N ALA A 246 -5.00 30.19 -20.73
CA ALA A 246 -5.98 29.77 -21.73
C ALA A 246 -7.37 30.41 -21.60
N GLY A 247 -7.67 31.12 -20.54
CA GLY A 247 -8.95 31.86 -20.37
C GLY A 247 -10.25 31.02 -20.44
N GLY A 248 -10.14 29.71 -20.62
CA GLY A 248 -11.23 28.84 -21.04
C GLY A 248 -11.61 27.69 -20.12
N ALA A 249 -10.89 27.47 -19.04
CA ALA A 249 -11.30 26.45 -18.07
C ALA A 249 -12.40 26.99 -17.15
N THR A 250 -13.46 26.20 -16.95
CA THR A 250 -14.51 26.51 -15.96
C THR A 250 -13.91 26.68 -14.57
N GLY A 251 -14.45 27.62 -13.77
CA GLY A 251 -13.86 28.08 -12.51
C GLY A 251 -13.39 26.97 -11.56
N GLU A 252 -14.11 25.84 -11.49
CA GLU A 252 -13.81 24.74 -10.56
C GLU A 252 -12.50 24.00 -10.86
N ILE A 253 -12.19 23.70 -12.13
CA ILE A 253 -10.88 23.09 -12.49
C ILE A 253 -9.76 24.09 -12.25
N ARG A 254 -9.98 25.35 -12.60
CA ARG A 254 -9.01 26.42 -12.43
C ARG A 254 -8.61 26.57 -10.97
N ASP A 255 -9.60 26.62 -10.10
CA ASP A 255 -9.38 26.75 -8.66
C ASP A 255 -8.70 25.50 -8.10
N PHE A 256 -9.07 24.33 -8.61
CA PHE A 256 -8.54 23.04 -8.19
C PHE A 256 -7.06 22.87 -8.58
N ILE A 257 -6.69 22.99 -9.84
CA ILE A 257 -5.29 22.91 -10.27
C ILE A 257 -4.49 24.10 -9.72
N GLY A 258 -5.13 25.27 -9.60
CA GLY A 258 -4.57 26.44 -8.94
C GLY A 258 -4.17 26.18 -7.49
N SER A 259 -4.93 25.37 -6.77
CA SER A 259 -4.73 25.07 -5.36
C SER A 259 -3.80 23.87 -5.11
N VAL A 260 -3.52 23.00 -6.10
CA VAL A 260 -2.62 21.83 -5.94
C VAL A 260 -1.29 22.21 -5.30
N ARG A 261 -0.72 23.36 -5.66
CA ARG A 261 0.52 23.84 -5.03
C ARG A 261 0.38 24.13 -3.54
N SER A 262 -0.81 24.49 -3.07
CA SER A 262 -1.10 24.75 -1.66
C SER A 262 -1.29 23.45 -0.88
N TYR A 263 -1.65 22.36 -1.56
CA TYR A 263 -1.86 21.05 -0.98
C TYR A 263 -0.60 20.16 -1.01
N LEU A 264 0.46 20.56 -1.75
CA LEU A 264 1.70 19.81 -1.74
C LEU A 264 2.37 19.90 -0.37
N TYR A 265 2.69 18.73 0.16
CA TYR A 265 3.42 18.59 1.41
C TYR A 265 4.75 19.36 1.36
N ARG A 266 5.04 20.10 2.42
CA ARG A 266 6.29 20.82 2.58
C ARG A 266 6.99 20.34 3.85
N ARG A 267 8.14 19.74 3.69
CA ARG A 267 8.97 19.30 4.80
C ARG A 267 9.64 20.51 5.45
N VAL A 268 9.57 20.60 6.77
CA VAL A 268 10.39 21.53 7.57
C VAL A 268 11.79 20.92 7.67
N ASP A 269 12.84 21.70 7.41
CA ASP A 269 14.19 21.22 7.63
C ASP A 269 14.51 21.05 9.13
N SER A 270 15.58 20.31 9.43
CA SER A 270 16.00 20.01 10.80
C SER A 270 16.40 21.25 11.63
N ILE A 271 16.54 22.41 10.98
CA ILE A 271 16.97 23.67 11.61
C ILE A 271 15.79 24.63 11.80
N GLY A 272 14.60 24.29 11.25
CA GLY A 272 13.38 25.08 11.42
C GLY A 272 13.36 26.43 10.71
N ARG A 273 14.29 26.69 9.79
CA ARG A 273 14.48 28.00 9.14
C ARG A 273 14.10 28.03 7.66
N SER A 274 14.02 26.88 6.99
CA SER A 274 13.57 26.77 5.60
C SER A 274 12.58 25.63 5.45
N PHE A 275 11.51 25.87 4.69
CA PHE A 275 10.62 24.81 4.26
C PHE A 275 11.27 24.14 3.05
N ALA A 276 11.69 22.88 3.20
CA ALA A 276 11.99 22.06 2.04
C ALA A 276 10.69 21.91 1.26
N LEU A 277 10.70 22.37 0.00
CA LEU A 277 9.48 22.49 -0.81
C LEU A 277 8.82 21.18 -1.20
N ASP A 278 9.53 20.02 -0.98
CA ASP A 278 9.10 18.74 -1.50
C ASP A 278 9.64 17.59 -0.65
N TRP A 279 8.99 16.42 -0.77
CA TRP A 279 9.51 15.20 -0.19
C TRP A 279 10.57 14.58 -1.10
N LYS A 280 11.81 14.56 -0.63
CA LYS A 280 12.92 13.84 -1.26
C LYS A 280 13.32 12.66 -0.37
N THR A 281 13.24 11.45 -0.92
CA THR A 281 13.62 10.24 -0.21
C THR A 281 15.14 10.07 -0.25
N ASN A 282 15.74 9.99 0.92
CA ASN A 282 17.09 9.54 1.20
C ASN A 282 17.02 8.54 2.34
N MET A 283 18.12 8.01 2.83
CA MET A 283 18.14 7.00 3.88
C MET A 283 17.38 7.46 5.13
N ASP A 284 17.64 8.66 5.65
CA ASP A 284 16.99 9.19 6.85
C ASP A 284 15.50 9.45 6.66
N SER A 285 15.12 10.06 5.52
CA SER A 285 13.71 10.33 5.23
C SER A 285 12.93 9.06 4.89
N LYS A 286 13.56 8.05 4.29
CA LYS A 286 12.96 6.72 4.08
C LYS A 286 12.70 6.05 5.43
N GLU A 287 13.67 6.06 6.32
CA GLU A 287 13.49 5.51 7.66
C GLU A 287 12.36 6.22 8.42
N ARG A 288 12.33 7.56 8.37
CA ARG A 288 11.28 8.34 9.02
C ARG A 288 9.88 8.00 8.53
N MET A 289 9.66 7.95 7.19
CA MET A 289 8.33 7.66 6.65
C MET A 289 7.89 6.21 6.88
N MET A 290 8.83 5.27 6.79
CA MET A 290 8.56 3.86 7.03
C MET A 290 8.25 3.59 8.51
N ASN A 291 8.98 4.23 9.42
CA ASN A 291 8.67 4.17 10.86
C ASN A 291 7.29 4.79 11.17
N ALA A 292 6.91 5.90 10.52
CA ALA A 292 5.58 6.49 10.68
C ALA A 292 4.46 5.51 10.29
N LEU A 293 4.64 4.78 9.18
CA LEU A 293 3.69 3.75 8.74
C LEU A 293 3.66 2.56 9.71
N ASN A 294 4.82 2.07 10.13
CA ASN A 294 4.93 0.94 11.05
C ASN A 294 4.34 1.26 12.44
N ASP A 295 4.60 2.45 12.96
CA ASP A 295 4.02 2.92 14.22
C ASP A 295 2.50 3.00 14.16
N ALA A 296 1.94 3.52 13.06
CA ALA A 296 0.51 3.58 12.85
C ALA A 296 -0.11 2.17 12.77
N LEU A 297 0.58 1.21 12.13
CA LEU A 297 0.16 -0.19 12.07
C LEU A 297 0.23 -0.85 13.45
N ALA A 298 1.36 -0.75 14.14
CA ALA A 298 1.60 -1.39 15.44
C ALA A 298 0.63 -0.89 16.52
N ARG A 299 0.25 0.39 16.47
CA ARG A 299 -0.73 0.99 17.37
C ARG A 299 -2.18 0.80 16.93
N GLN A 300 -2.44 0.03 15.87
CA GLN A 300 -3.77 -0.21 15.30
C GLN A 300 -4.50 1.09 14.88
N MET A 301 -3.74 2.12 14.56
CA MET A 301 -4.26 3.38 14.03
C MET A 301 -4.40 3.38 12.51
N LEU A 302 -3.81 2.39 11.81
CA LEU A 302 -3.86 2.26 10.37
C LEU A 302 -4.89 1.21 9.95
N LEU A 303 -5.92 1.65 9.23
CA LEU A 303 -6.97 0.79 8.67
C LEU A 303 -6.71 0.60 7.17
N LEU A 304 -6.08 -0.49 6.81
CA LEU A 304 -5.82 -0.87 5.42
C LEU A 304 -6.98 -1.66 4.83
N LYS A 305 -7.12 -1.58 3.50
CA LYS A 305 -8.15 -2.27 2.74
C LYS A 305 -7.60 -2.99 1.50
N SER A 306 -6.36 -2.70 1.07
CA SER A 306 -5.69 -3.33 -0.08
C SER A 306 -4.96 -4.61 0.33
N PRO A 307 -5.37 -5.79 -0.17
CA PRO A 307 -4.62 -7.03 0.04
C PRO A 307 -3.23 -6.99 -0.60
N GLU A 308 -3.11 -6.40 -1.79
CA GLU A 308 -1.82 -6.29 -2.50
C GLU A 308 -0.81 -5.43 -1.73
N MET A 309 -1.27 -4.37 -1.07
CA MET A 309 -0.41 -3.58 -0.19
C MET A 309 0.09 -4.39 0.99
N VAL A 310 -0.76 -5.21 1.61
CA VAL A 310 -0.34 -6.08 2.73
C VAL A 310 0.69 -7.11 2.26
N GLU A 311 0.54 -7.63 1.04
CA GLU A 311 1.54 -8.54 0.45
C GLU A 311 2.87 -7.83 0.20
N GLU A 312 2.87 -6.61 -0.33
CA GLU A 312 4.10 -5.81 -0.48
C GLU A 312 4.75 -5.53 0.89
N MET A 313 3.98 -5.20 1.93
CA MET A 313 4.51 -5.00 3.29
C MET A 313 5.26 -6.22 3.83
N ARG A 314 4.85 -7.45 3.46
CA ARG A 314 5.54 -8.67 3.86
C ARG A 314 6.93 -8.83 3.26
N THR A 315 7.20 -8.15 2.14
CA THR A 315 8.46 -8.23 1.42
C THR A 315 9.47 -7.16 1.85
N VAL A 316 9.04 -6.22 2.67
CA VAL A 316 9.93 -5.15 3.18
C VAL A 316 10.79 -5.69 4.31
N ILE A 317 12.10 -5.52 4.14
CA ILE A 317 13.12 -6.00 5.07
C ILE A 317 14.01 -4.86 5.58
N ARG A 318 14.57 -5.05 6.77
CA ARG A 318 15.66 -4.22 7.28
C ARG A 318 16.96 -5.03 7.24
N ASP A 319 17.91 -4.57 6.47
CA ASP A 319 19.24 -5.18 6.35
C ASP A 319 20.33 -4.13 6.55
N GLY A 320 21.28 -4.36 7.47
CA GLY A 320 22.42 -3.49 7.72
C GLY A 320 22.10 -2.02 8.02
N GLY A 321 20.90 -1.72 8.52
CA GLY A 321 20.42 -0.35 8.79
C GLY A 321 19.67 0.29 7.61
N SER A 322 19.60 -0.37 6.45
CA SER A 322 18.79 0.05 5.30
C SER A 322 17.44 -0.65 5.27
N ILE A 323 16.40 0.07 4.84
CA ILE A 323 15.08 -0.51 4.57
C ILE A 323 14.95 -0.69 3.06
N SER A 324 14.72 -1.93 2.64
CA SER A 324 14.58 -2.31 1.24
C SER A 324 13.49 -3.37 1.07
N HIS A 325 13.19 -3.73 -0.15
CA HIS A 325 12.35 -4.88 -0.46
C HIS A 325 13.21 -6.06 -0.92
N ALA A 326 12.67 -7.26 -0.82
CA ALA A 326 13.34 -8.46 -1.31
C ALA A 326 13.49 -8.44 -2.84
N ASN A 327 14.50 -9.15 -3.34
CA ASN A 327 14.74 -9.26 -4.78
C ASN A 327 13.50 -9.72 -5.53
N HIS A 328 13.23 -9.07 -6.67
CA HIS A 328 12.08 -9.33 -7.54
C HIS A 328 10.69 -9.04 -6.92
N THR A 329 10.62 -8.22 -5.87
CA THR A 329 9.36 -7.75 -5.31
C THR A 329 9.23 -6.23 -5.48
N HIS A 330 8.03 -5.71 -5.24
CA HIS A 330 7.72 -4.27 -5.32
C HIS A 330 7.37 -3.76 -3.94
N ASP A 331 7.68 -2.48 -3.67
CA ASP A 331 7.27 -1.76 -2.46
C ASP A 331 6.54 -0.43 -2.76
N ASP A 332 6.15 -0.21 -4.01
CA ASP A 332 5.56 1.05 -4.50
C ASP A 332 4.32 1.48 -3.70
N ARG A 333 3.41 0.52 -3.42
CA ARG A 333 2.22 0.79 -2.58
C ARG A 333 2.59 1.13 -1.14
N VAL A 334 3.63 0.47 -0.63
CA VAL A 334 4.11 0.70 0.75
C VAL A 334 4.78 2.06 0.85
N ILE A 335 5.59 2.44 -0.13
CA ILE A 335 6.21 3.76 -0.21
C ILE A 335 5.14 4.86 -0.29
N ALA A 336 4.17 4.73 -1.19
CA ALA A 336 3.05 5.67 -1.27
C ALA A 336 2.26 5.77 0.05
N ALA A 337 2.04 4.65 0.75
CA ALA A 337 1.38 4.66 2.05
C ALA A 337 2.23 5.32 3.14
N ALA A 338 3.54 5.08 3.15
CA ALA A 338 4.46 5.70 4.10
C ALA A 338 4.53 7.23 3.91
N LEU A 339 4.49 7.71 2.66
CA LEU A 339 4.36 9.14 2.35
C LEU A 339 3.06 9.73 2.91
N GLY A 340 1.95 9.00 2.81
CA GLY A 340 0.68 9.39 3.41
C GLY A 340 0.74 9.42 4.94
N ALA A 341 1.32 8.40 5.55
CA ALA A 341 1.42 8.29 7.00
C ALA A 341 2.27 9.39 7.63
N VAL A 342 3.39 9.75 7.02
CA VAL A 342 4.24 10.83 7.54
C VAL A 342 3.56 12.19 7.40
N ALA A 343 2.85 12.46 6.29
CA ALA A 343 2.12 13.70 6.10
C ALA A 343 0.93 13.82 7.07
N TRP A 344 0.27 12.69 7.37
CA TRP A 344 -0.74 12.65 8.42
C TRP A 344 -0.18 13.00 9.79
N ASN A 345 0.94 12.39 10.20
CA ASN A 345 1.56 12.65 11.50
C ASN A 345 2.04 14.10 11.64
N ASP A 346 2.60 14.67 10.57
CA ASP A 346 3.21 16.00 10.62
C ASP A 346 2.16 17.13 10.64
N PHE A 347 1.04 16.96 9.89
CA PHE A 347 0.10 18.06 9.66
C PHE A 347 -1.36 17.65 9.80
N MET A 348 -1.80 16.61 9.08
CA MET A 348 -3.22 16.37 8.86
C MET A 348 -3.94 15.80 10.08
N ARG A 349 -3.20 15.27 11.03
CA ARG A 349 -3.75 14.73 12.28
C ARG A 349 -4.40 15.81 13.14
N ASN A 350 -3.77 16.97 13.23
CA ASN A 350 -4.29 18.12 13.97
C ASN A 350 -5.50 18.74 13.25
N GLU A 351 -5.42 18.91 11.93
CA GLU A 351 -6.52 19.38 11.11
C GLU A 351 -7.75 18.46 11.23
N ALA A 352 -7.55 17.15 11.18
CA ALA A 352 -8.62 16.17 11.33
C ALA A 352 -9.26 16.19 12.72
N ALA A 353 -8.48 16.43 13.78
CA ALA A 353 -9.01 16.57 15.14
C ALA A 353 -9.90 17.79 15.27
N GLN A 354 -9.49 18.93 14.69
CA GLN A 354 -10.25 20.18 14.69
C GLN A 354 -11.53 20.08 13.83
N ALA A 355 -11.42 19.47 12.63
CA ALA A 355 -12.57 19.25 11.77
C ALA A 355 -13.65 18.38 12.47
N ARG A 356 -13.26 17.36 13.23
CA ARG A 356 -14.18 16.52 13.99
C ARG A 356 -14.94 17.29 15.07
N GLN A 357 -14.30 18.21 15.76
CA GLN A 357 -14.95 19.09 16.75
C GLN A 357 -16.00 19.96 16.07
N PHE A 358 -15.64 20.61 14.95
CA PHE A 358 -16.55 21.44 14.19
C PHE A 358 -17.77 20.65 13.67
N TYR A 359 -17.57 19.41 13.16
CA TYR A 359 -18.67 18.55 12.73
C TYR A 359 -19.57 18.07 13.86
N ALA A 360 -19.01 17.76 15.02
CA ALA A 360 -19.79 17.36 16.18
C ALA A 360 -20.68 18.50 16.68
N GLU A 361 -20.18 19.72 16.69
CA GLU A 361 -20.92 20.93 17.05
C GLU A 361 -21.99 21.29 16.03
N THR A 362 -21.71 21.10 14.73
CA THR A 362 -22.68 21.39 13.65
C THR A 362 -23.79 20.33 13.60
N LYS A 363 -23.45 19.06 13.79
CA LYS A 363 -24.42 17.94 13.82
C LYS A 363 -25.34 17.99 15.03
N ALA A 364 -24.90 18.56 16.15
CA ALA A 364 -25.74 18.82 17.31
C ALA A 364 -26.80 19.91 17.04
N LYS A 365 -26.64 20.69 15.97
CA LYS A 365 -27.58 21.74 15.56
C LYS A 365 -28.51 21.36 14.40
N GLU A 366 -28.21 20.28 13.68
CA GLU A 366 -29.01 19.81 12.54
C GLU A 366 -29.60 18.41 12.85
N THR A 367 -30.90 18.35 13.06
CA THR A 367 -31.66 17.09 12.99
C THR A 367 -31.79 16.67 11.54
N VAL A 368 -31.06 15.64 11.10
CA VAL A 368 -31.00 15.20 9.70
C VAL A 368 -31.91 14.00 9.48
N PRO A 369 -32.76 14.00 8.43
CA PRO A 369 -33.47 12.81 7.97
C PRO A 369 -32.54 11.90 7.17
N ASP A 370 -32.76 10.60 7.34
CA ASP A 370 -32.32 9.41 6.65
C ASP A 370 -31.64 9.61 5.27
N SER A 371 -30.32 9.38 5.20
CA SER A 371 -29.54 9.77 4.02
C SER A 371 -28.45 8.78 3.59
N MET A 372 -28.45 7.51 4.06
CA MET A 372 -27.39 6.58 3.71
C MET A 372 -27.48 6.11 2.24
N GLU A 373 -28.69 5.93 1.70
CA GLU A 373 -28.89 5.61 0.28
C GLU A 373 -28.63 6.80 -0.65
N ARG A 374 -28.98 8.02 -0.24
CA ARG A 374 -28.69 9.24 -1.01
C ARG A 374 -27.19 9.54 -1.09
N ALA A 375 -26.39 9.19 -0.08
CA ALA A 375 -24.95 9.43 -0.09
C ALA A 375 -24.21 8.54 -1.12
N VAL A 376 -24.68 7.33 -1.34
CA VAL A 376 -24.13 6.41 -2.36
C VAL A 376 -24.46 6.92 -3.77
N ASP A 377 -25.70 7.36 -4.01
CA ASP A 377 -26.12 7.91 -5.30
C ASP A 377 -25.53 9.30 -5.57
N ILE A 378 -25.37 10.12 -4.55
CA ILE A 378 -24.68 11.41 -4.64
C ILE A 378 -23.21 11.21 -4.91
N GLY A 379 -22.53 10.24 -4.28
CA GLY A 379 -21.13 9.91 -4.55
C GLY A 379 -20.90 9.44 -5.99
N ARG A 380 -21.75 8.53 -6.50
CA ARG A 380 -21.74 8.07 -7.90
C ARG A 380 -22.06 9.20 -8.88
N SER A 381 -23.07 10.00 -8.56
CA SER A 381 -23.52 11.12 -9.38
C SER A 381 -22.52 12.29 -9.36
N MET A 382 -21.83 12.54 -8.23
CA MET A 382 -20.88 13.64 -8.11
C MET A 382 -19.56 13.37 -8.78
N VAL A 383 -19.00 12.13 -8.70
CA VAL A 383 -17.82 11.78 -9.51
C VAL A 383 -18.16 11.85 -10.98
N ALA A 384 -19.29 11.30 -11.41
CA ALA A 384 -19.76 11.36 -12.79
C ALA A 384 -20.24 12.76 -13.20
N GLY A 385 -20.82 13.54 -12.29
CA GLY A 385 -21.28 14.91 -12.53
C GLY A 385 -20.15 15.92 -12.56
N TYR A 386 -19.17 15.76 -11.69
CA TYR A 386 -17.94 16.55 -11.70
C TYR A 386 -17.17 16.32 -13.01
N LEU A 387 -17.03 15.07 -13.44
CA LEU A 387 -16.42 14.71 -14.72
C LEU A 387 -17.15 15.35 -15.92
N ARG A 388 -18.49 15.43 -15.89
CA ARG A 388 -19.28 16.08 -16.95
C ARG A 388 -19.24 17.60 -16.91
N GLN A 389 -19.21 18.23 -15.73
CA GLN A 389 -19.13 19.68 -15.58
C GLN A 389 -17.74 20.21 -15.94
N VAL A 390 -16.73 19.38 -15.76
CA VAL A 390 -15.33 19.67 -16.09
C VAL A 390 -15.07 19.54 -17.60
N GLY A 391 -16.11 19.27 -18.41
CA GLY A 391 -15.98 19.09 -19.86
C GLY A 391 -15.38 17.74 -20.25
N ILE A 392 -15.22 16.85 -19.28
CA ILE A 392 -14.80 15.48 -19.47
C ILE A 392 -16.08 14.67 -19.71
N ARG A 393 -16.40 14.42 -20.98
CA ARG A 393 -17.49 13.56 -21.43
C ARG A 393 -17.09 12.10 -21.43
#